data_1216a38c3813f66a8784c75db0d395c9
#
_entry.id   1216a38c3813f66a8784c75db0d395c9
#
_cell.length_a   1.000
_cell.length_b   1.000
_cell.length_c   1.000
_cell.angle_alpha   90.00
_cell.angle_beta   90.00
_cell.angle_gamma   90.00
#
_symmetry.space_group_name_H-M   'P 1'
#
loop_
_entity.id
_entity.type
_entity.pdbx_description
1 polymer ?
#
loop_
_entity_poly.entity_id
_entity_poly.type
_entity_poly.pdbx_seq_one_letter_code
_entity_poly.pdbx_strand_id
1 'polypeptide(L)'
;MDKIIRCITSDGAIMAACVDASDIVFTAKKIHHLSRSATAALGRLLCATSIMGDMLKQKDASVNLRVMGDGELGPVIAVGDSSGNVKGYVGNADCPTEYYENGKINVAKAVGRTGMLNVMRDYGSGDPYIGQVELVSGEIAEDIANYYATSEQIPAVCALGVLIDKEDGEVLLAGGLLIQLLPGADDTVIDKLEKNIAELEPVTTMLAKGMSILDICKTALKGFEVEVLDENPVKYVCGCSKEKLENYFCTLSDDDIRSMVNEQGVAVATCHFCNKKYVFTKDDLEKLIAEKNSKE
;
A
#
# COMPACT_ATOMS: atom_id res chain seq x y z
N MET A 1 2.71 11.72 -13.60
CA MET A 1 2.15 10.37 -13.88
C MET A 1 3.04 9.37 -13.18
N ASP A 2 2.48 8.65 -12.23
CA ASP A 2 3.22 7.74 -11.36
C ASP A 2 3.74 6.53 -12.12
N LYS A 3 4.91 6.05 -11.69
CA LYS A 3 5.61 4.91 -12.29
C LYS A 3 6.33 4.09 -11.25
N ILE A 4 6.51 2.82 -11.56
CA ILE A 4 7.37 1.90 -10.82
C ILE A 4 8.45 1.34 -11.75
N ILE A 5 9.63 1.10 -11.22
CA ILE A 5 10.74 0.46 -11.93
C ILE A 5 11.29 -0.69 -11.09
N ARG A 6 11.66 -1.78 -11.75
CA ARG A 6 12.45 -2.86 -11.14
C ARG A 6 13.80 -2.97 -11.82
N CYS A 7 14.81 -3.13 -11.00
CA CYS A 7 16.19 -3.27 -11.41
C CYS A 7 16.82 -4.48 -10.72
N ILE A 8 17.82 -5.04 -11.37
CA ILE A 8 18.67 -6.10 -10.81
C ILE A 8 20.13 -5.73 -11.06
N THR A 9 21.03 -6.16 -10.20
CA THR A 9 22.47 -6.08 -10.48
C THR A 9 22.87 -7.16 -11.45
N SER A 10 23.84 -6.89 -12.36
CA SER A 10 24.25 -7.83 -13.42
C SER A 10 24.81 -9.15 -12.88
N ASP A 11 25.28 -9.15 -11.61
CA ASP A 11 25.70 -10.36 -10.89
C ASP A 11 24.51 -11.14 -10.29
N GLY A 12 23.29 -10.60 -10.39
CA GLY A 12 22.08 -11.21 -9.85
C GLY A 12 21.99 -11.22 -8.33
N ALA A 13 22.83 -10.46 -7.63
CA ALA A 13 22.89 -10.48 -6.16
C ALA A 13 21.89 -9.57 -5.47
N ILE A 14 21.44 -8.49 -6.13
CA ILE A 14 20.55 -7.48 -5.55
C ILE A 14 19.42 -7.16 -6.52
N MET A 15 18.18 -7.15 -6.01
CA MET A 15 17.03 -6.60 -6.69
C MET A 15 16.58 -5.31 -6.00
N ALA A 16 16.25 -4.28 -6.79
CA ALA A 16 15.70 -3.03 -6.30
C ALA A 16 14.43 -2.67 -7.07
N ALA A 17 13.42 -2.18 -6.35
CA ALA A 17 12.21 -1.62 -6.94
C ALA A 17 11.97 -0.23 -6.36
N CYS A 18 11.70 0.74 -7.21
CA CYS A 18 11.43 2.13 -6.82
C CYS A 18 10.13 2.61 -7.45
N VAL A 19 9.29 3.30 -6.68
CA VAL A 19 8.03 3.88 -7.14
C VAL A 19 7.99 5.37 -6.87
N ASP A 20 7.56 6.16 -7.85
CA ASP A 20 6.95 7.47 -7.65
C ASP A 20 5.44 7.26 -7.61
N ALA A 21 4.81 7.61 -6.49
CA ALA A 21 3.39 7.40 -6.20
C ALA A 21 2.70 8.72 -5.80
N SER A 22 3.20 9.85 -6.29
CA SER A 22 2.74 11.18 -5.91
C SER A 22 1.26 11.41 -6.24
N ASP A 23 0.83 11.05 -7.46
CA ASP A 23 -0.57 11.14 -7.91
C ASP A 23 -1.48 10.15 -7.16
N ILE A 24 -0.96 8.95 -6.85
CA ILE A 24 -1.66 7.91 -6.06
C ILE A 24 -2.02 8.45 -4.68
N VAL A 25 -1.03 9.00 -3.96
CA VAL A 25 -1.22 9.49 -2.59
C VAL A 25 -2.08 10.75 -2.58
N PHE A 26 -1.89 11.66 -3.54
CA PHE A 26 -2.77 12.82 -3.72
C PHE A 26 -4.23 12.38 -3.95
N THR A 27 -4.45 11.37 -4.79
CA THR A 27 -5.80 10.82 -5.05
C THR A 27 -6.41 10.21 -3.79
N ALA A 28 -5.64 9.41 -3.03
CA ALA A 28 -6.10 8.83 -1.78
C ALA A 28 -6.48 9.90 -0.76
N LYS A 29 -5.64 10.94 -0.59
CA LYS A 29 -5.93 12.08 0.30
C LYS A 29 -7.24 12.76 -0.07
N LYS A 30 -7.47 13.02 -1.37
CA LYS A 30 -8.71 13.65 -1.86
C LYS A 30 -9.95 12.80 -1.62
N ILE A 31 -9.87 11.50 -1.90
CA ILE A 31 -11.01 10.58 -1.75
C ILE A 31 -11.43 10.47 -0.28
N HIS A 32 -10.46 10.39 0.63
CA HIS A 32 -10.70 10.09 2.03
C HIS A 32 -10.62 11.31 2.95
N HIS A 33 -10.31 12.51 2.40
CA HIS A 33 -10.14 13.76 3.18
C HIS A 33 -9.16 13.60 4.34
N LEU A 34 -7.99 13.00 4.07
CA LEU A 34 -7.03 12.60 5.09
C LEU A 34 -6.33 13.78 5.76
N SER A 35 -6.17 13.71 7.08
CA SER A 35 -5.22 14.54 7.83
C SER A 35 -3.78 14.28 7.36
N ARG A 36 -2.83 15.11 7.78
CA ARG A 36 -1.42 14.96 7.38
C ARG A 36 -0.83 13.64 7.86
N SER A 37 -1.08 13.22 9.11
CA SER A 37 -0.62 11.93 9.63
C SER A 37 -1.24 10.76 8.89
N ALA A 38 -2.56 10.80 8.67
CA ALA A 38 -3.27 9.77 7.90
C ALA A 38 -2.75 9.67 6.46
N THR A 39 -2.46 10.82 5.82
CA THR A 39 -1.89 10.89 4.47
C THR A 39 -0.48 10.29 4.43
N ALA A 40 0.37 10.62 5.41
CA ALA A 40 1.72 10.08 5.48
C ALA A 40 1.72 8.56 5.70
N ALA A 41 0.89 8.07 6.63
CA ALA A 41 0.79 6.63 6.93
C ALA A 41 0.24 5.84 5.74
N LEU A 42 -0.93 6.24 5.21
CA LEU A 42 -1.52 5.55 4.07
C LEU A 42 -0.64 5.65 2.83
N GLY A 43 -0.05 6.81 2.57
CA GLY A 43 0.82 7.02 1.42
C GLY A 43 2.06 6.11 1.45
N ARG A 44 2.72 5.97 2.61
CA ARG A 44 3.82 5.01 2.77
C ARG A 44 3.35 3.57 2.50
N LEU A 45 2.20 3.18 3.06
CA LEU A 45 1.67 1.83 2.84
C LEU A 45 1.29 1.60 1.38
N LEU A 46 0.72 2.59 0.68
CA LEU A 46 0.42 2.53 -0.75
C LEU A 46 1.68 2.35 -1.60
N CYS A 47 2.78 3.08 -1.29
CA CYS A 47 4.07 2.91 -1.96
C CYS A 47 4.60 1.47 -1.78
N ALA A 48 4.63 0.96 -0.54
CA ALA A 48 5.06 -0.41 -0.27
C ALA A 48 4.18 -1.44 -0.99
N THR A 49 2.85 -1.24 -0.95
CA THR A 49 1.89 -2.13 -1.59
C THR A 49 2.03 -2.14 -3.12
N SER A 50 2.30 -0.98 -3.74
CA SER A 50 2.56 -0.88 -5.17
C SER A 50 3.80 -1.69 -5.57
N ILE A 51 4.90 -1.54 -4.83
CA ILE A 51 6.12 -2.32 -5.05
C ILE A 51 5.86 -3.81 -4.87
N MET A 52 5.24 -4.20 -3.76
CA MET A 52 4.98 -5.62 -3.47
C MET A 52 3.99 -6.26 -4.43
N GLY A 53 3.04 -5.47 -4.95
CA GLY A 53 2.10 -5.90 -5.99
C GLY A 53 2.79 -6.16 -7.32
N ASP A 54 3.60 -5.20 -7.80
CA ASP A 54 4.35 -5.32 -9.06
C ASP A 54 5.36 -6.49 -9.05
N MET A 55 5.82 -6.92 -7.86
CA MET A 55 6.69 -8.09 -7.69
C MET A 55 5.95 -9.43 -7.83
N LEU A 56 4.61 -9.46 -7.87
CA LEU A 56 3.84 -10.68 -8.10
C LEU A 56 3.93 -11.10 -9.57
N LYS A 57 4.21 -12.39 -9.80
CA LYS A 57 4.43 -12.93 -11.15
C LYS A 57 3.12 -13.28 -11.89
N GLN A 58 2.07 -13.60 -11.14
CA GLN A 58 0.79 -14.03 -11.69
C GLN A 58 -0.07 -12.81 -12.04
N LYS A 59 -0.66 -12.80 -13.24
CA LYS A 59 -1.42 -11.66 -13.78
C LYS A 59 -2.62 -11.24 -12.91
N ASP A 60 -3.31 -12.20 -12.29
CA ASP A 60 -4.50 -11.95 -11.47
C ASP A 60 -4.19 -11.95 -9.96
N ALA A 61 -2.90 -11.92 -9.61
CA ALA A 61 -2.49 -11.89 -8.22
C ALA A 61 -2.70 -10.51 -7.59
N SER A 62 -2.90 -10.54 -6.29
CA SER A 62 -3.02 -9.32 -5.48
C SER A 62 -2.30 -9.47 -4.15
N VAL A 63 -1.89 -8.34 -3.59
CA VAL A 63 -1.36 -8.25 -2.24
C VAL A 63 -2.20 -7.31 -1.40
N ASN A 64 -2.49 -7.70 -0.18
CA ASN A 64 -3.20 -6.89 0.81
C ASN A 64 -2.29 -6.70 2.02
N LEU A 65 -1.97 -5.46 2.33
CA LEU A 65 -1.22 -5.05 3.50
C LEU A 65 -2.18 -4.40 4.50
N ARG A 66 -2.11 -4.87 5.75
CA ARG A 66 -2.89 -4.32 6.85
C ARG A 66 -1.97 -4.05 8.04
N VAL A 67 -1.84 -2.78 8.38
CA VAL A 67 -1.16 -2.33 9.59
C VAL A 67 -2.21 -2.04 10.65
N MET A 68 -2.05 -2.67 11.81
CA MET A 68 -2.92 -2.49 12.97
C MET A 68 -2.06 -2.21 14.19
N GLY A 69 -1.91 -0.95 14.53
CA GLY A 69 -1.23 -0.51 15.75
C GLY A 69 -2.23 -0.04 16.80
N ASP A 70 -1.69 0.35 17.95
CA ASP A 70 -2.43 0.87 19.11
C ASP A 70 -2.62 2.41 19.06
N GLY A 71 -2.30 3.06 17.93
CA GLY A 71 -2.48 4.49 17.75
C GLY A 71 -3.89 4.90 17.31
N GLU A 72 -4.16 6.21 17.31
CA GLU A 72 -5.48 6.78 17.02
C GLU A 72 -5.91 6.66 15.55
N LEU A 73 -4.99 6.35 14.63
CA LEU A 73 -5.28 6.18 13.21
C LEU A 73 -6.15 4.96 12.93
N GLY A 74 -6.09 3.95 13.81
CA GLY A 74 -6.73 2.66 13.60
C GLY A 74 -6.08 1.88 12.44
N PRO A 75 -6.80 0.94 11.81
CA PRO A 75 -6.24 0.15 10.73
C PRO A 75 -5.86 0.99 9.53
N VAL A 76 -4.68 0.72 8.96
CA VAL A 76 -4.24 1.23 7.66
C VAL A 76 -4.23 0.06 6.69
N ILE A 77 -5.00 0.12 5.63
CA ILE A 77 -5.19 -0.99 4.69
C ILE A 77 -4.88 -0.53 3.28
N ALA A 78 -4.08 -1.30 2.57
CA ALA A 78 -3.80 -1.09 1.15
C ALA A 78 -3.83 -2.41 0.40
N VAL A 79 -4.37 -2.37 -0.82
CA VAL A 79 -4.46 -3.52 -1.73
C VAL A 79 -3.84 -3.14 -3.05
N GLY A 80 -2.92 -3.97 -3.54
CA GLY A 80 -2.25 -3.81 -4.83
C GLY A 80 -2.49 -5.00 -5.74
N ASP A 81 -2.53 -4.74 -7.04
CA ASP A 81 -2.54 -5.78 -8.07
C ASP A 81 -1.14 -6.05 -8.62
N SER A 82 -1.00 -7.08 -9.46
CA SER A 82 0.26 -7.47 -10.11
C SER A 82 0.79 -6.49 -11.16
N SER A 83 0.09 -5.39 -11.40
CA SER A 83 0.55 -4.26 -12.22
C SER A 83 0.99 -3.07 -11.38
N GLY A 84 1.09 -3.22 -10.06
CA GLY A 84 1.45 -2.16 -9.12
C GLY A 84 0.37 -1.10 -8.88
N ASN A 85 -0.85 -1.24 -9.45
CA ASN A 85 -1.95 -0.34 -9.12
C ASN A 85 -2.45 -0.63 -7.72
N VAL A 86 -2.86 0.42 -7.00
CA VAL A 86 -3.22 0.31 -5.59
C VAL A 86 -4.52 1.02 -5.25
N LYS A 87 -5.08 0.65 -4.10
CA LYS A 87 -6.14 1.35 -3.38
C LYS A 87 -5.95 1.13 -1.89
N GLY A 88 -6.44 2.04 -1.06
CA GLY A 88 -6.31 1.88 0.39
C GLY A 88 -7.19 2.86 1.15
N TYR A 89 -7.27 2.66 2.46
CA TYR A 89 -7.98 3.54 3.39
C TYR A 89 -7.41 3.41 4.81
N VAL A 90 -7.83 4.29 5.68
CA VAL A 90 -7.50 4.28 7.13
C VAL A 90 -8.76 4.21 7.97
N GLY A 91 -8.63 3.77 9.21
CA GLY A 91 -9.75 3.72 10.16
C GLY A 91 -10.21 5.11 10.61
N ASN A 92 -9.28 6.04 10.81
CA ASN A 92 -9.58 7.42 11.24
C ASN A 92 -8.85 8.42 10.33
N ALA A 93 -9.60 9.01 9.38
CA ALA A 93 -9.07 9.98 8.43
C ALA A 93 -8.63 11.30 9.09
N ASP A 94 -9.27 11.68 10.20
CA ASP A 94 -9.04 12.93 10.94
C ASP A 94 -8.03 12.77 12.09
N CYS A 95 -7.25 11.66 12.11
CA CYS A 95 -6.24 11.41 13.14
C CYS A 95 -5.35 12.65 13.33
N PRO A 96 -5.12 13.10 14.60
CA PRO A 96 -4.26 14.24 14.87
C PRO A 96 -2.87 14.10 14.30
N THR A 97 -2.28 15.23 13.91
CA THR A 97 -0.92 15.25 13.37
C THR A 97 0.06 15.71 14.43
N GLU A 98 1.00 14.85 14.78
CA GLU A 98 2.14 15.17 15.61
C GLU A 98 3.44 15.17 14.81
N TYR A 99 4.42 15.88 15.28
CA TYR A 99 5.72 16.05 14.62
C TYR A 99 6.85 15.64 15.54
N TYR A 100 7.92 15.12 14.96
CA TYR A 100 9.20 14.98 15.63
C TYR A 100 9.87 16.37 15.80
N GLU A 101 10.85 16.48 16.66
CA GLU A 101 11.62 17.71 16.88
C GLU A 101 12.26 18.28 15.60
N ASN A 102 12.60 17.41 14.66
CA ASN A 102 13.13 17.77 13.34
C ASN A 102 12.07 18.27 12.33
N GLY A 103 10.81 18.37 12.77
CA GLY A 103 9.68 18.84 11.96
C GLY A 103 9.11 17.81 10.98
N LYS A 104 9.55 16.55 11.01
CA LYS A 104 8.93 15.46 10.24
C LYS A 104 7.66 14.98 10.95
N ILE A 105 6.67 14.53 10.18
CA ILE A 105 5.45 13.92 10.72
C ILE A 105 5.81 12.64 11.48
N ASN A 106 5.30 12.50 12.71
CA ASN A 106 5.47 11.32 13.54
C ASN A 106 4.40 10.29 13.20
N VAL A 107 4.67 9.47 12.18
CA VAL A 107 3.73 8.44 11.74
C VAL A 107 3.56 7.35 12.80
N ALA A 108 4.64 7.00 13.50
CA ALA A 108 4.61 6.04 14.60
C ALA A 108 3.63 6.43 15.73
N LYS A 109 3.43 7.74 15.96
CA LYS A 109 2.46 8.19 16.96
C LYS A 109 1.02 7.97 16.50
N ALA A 110 0.76 8.19 15.23
CA ALA A 110 -0.57 7.99 14.65
C ALA A 110 -0.94 6.50 14.51
N VAL A 111 0.00 5.68 14.04
CA VAL A 111 -0.17 4.23 13.84
C VAL A 111 -0.14 3.46 15.16
N GLY A 112 0.74 3.87 16.08
CA GLY A 112 1.09 3.10 17.27
C GLY A 112 2.31 2.21 17.01
N ARG A 113 2.93 1.76 18.11
CA ARG A 113 4.13 0.92 18.07
C ARG A 113 3.87 -0.52 18.46
N THR A 114 2.73 -0.77 19.07
CA THR A 114 2.30 -2.11 19.48
C THR A 114 1.20 -2.56 18.54
N GLY A 115 1.42 -3.68 17.86
CA GLY A 115 0.45 -4.17 16.90
C GLY A 115 1.07 -5.08 15.86
N MET A 116 0.37 -5.25 14.74
CA MET A 116 0.71 -6.25 13.73
C MET A 116 0.68 -5.67 12.32
N LEU A 117 1.65 -6.08 11.50
CA LEU A 117 1.59 -6.00 10.05
C LEU A 117 1.17 -7.37 9.51
N ASN A 118 0.07 -7.39 8.76
CA ASN A 118 -0.40 -8.57 8.04
C ASN A 118 -0.21 -8.34 6.54
N VAL A 119 0.38 -9.33 5.86
CA VAL A 119 0.56 -9.36 4.42
C VAL A 119 -0.13 -10.60 3.88
N MET A 120 -1.16 -10.40 3.06
CA MET A 120 -1.87 -11.48 2.38
C MET A 120 -1.60 -11.39 0.89
N ARG A 121 -1.09 -12.47 0.30
CA ARG A 121 -0.91 -12.62 -1.16
C ARG A 121 -1.92 -13.63 -1.68
N ASP A 122 -2.75 -13.17 -2.60
CA ASP A 122 -3.69 -14.02 -3.34
C ASP A 122 -3.16 -14.18 -4.76
N TYR A 123 -2.92 -15.42 -5.16
CA TYR A 123 -2.38 -15.75 -6.48
C TYR A 123 -3.48 -16.09 -7.50
N GLY A 124 -4.75 -15.86 -7.16
CA GLY A 124 -5.91 -16.14 -8.01
C GLY A 124 -6.30 -17.61 -8.07
N SER A 125 -5.57 -18.49 -7.37
CA SER A 125 -5.86 -19.93 -7.27
C SER A 125 -5.27 -20.52 -5.97
N GLY A 126 -6.01 -21.39 -5.33
CA GLY A 126 -5.65 -21.95 -4.03
C GLY A 126 -5.91 -21.00 -2.87
N ASP A 127 -5.43 -21.37 -1.69
CA ASP A 127 -5.55 -20.53 -0.50
C ASP A 127 -4.54 -19.37 -0.53
N PRO A 128 -4.93 -18.17 -0.05
CA PRO A 128 -4.00 -17.05 0.05
C PRO A 128 -2.86 -17.36 1.03
N TYR A 129 -1.65 -16.92 0.70
CA TYR A 129 -0.54 -16.91 1.65
C TYR A 129 -0.70 -15.72 2.61
N ILE A 130 -0.60 -15.98 3.91
CA ILE A 130 -0.72 -14.95 4.95
C ILE A 130 0.54 -14.95 5.80
N GLY A 131 1.28 -13.85 5.77
CA GLY A 131 2.39 -13.57 6.68
C GLY A 131 1.97 -12.51 7.70
N GLN A 132 2.44 -12.66 8.95
CA GLN A 132 2.11 -11.74 10.03
C GLN A 132 3.36 -11.50 10.89
N VAL A 133 3.65 -10.24 11.20
CA VAL A 133 4.76 -9.84 12.07
C VAL A 133 4.33 -8.73 13.02
N GLU A 134 4.97 -8.66 14.19
CA GLU A 134 4.80 -7.53 15.11
C GLU A 134 5.39 -6.25 14.50
N LEU A 135 4.77 -5.11 14.79
CA LEU A 135 5.33 -3.80 14.46
C LEU A 135 6.61 -3.58 15.26
N VAL A 136 7.63 -3.05 14.60
CA VAL A 136 8.91 -2.69 15.23
C VAL A 136 9.03 -1.19 15.48
N SER A 137 8.39 -0.37 14.64
CA SER A 137 8.47 1.09 14.78
C SER A 137 7.13 1.81 14.63
N GLY A 138 6.21 1.29 13.81
CA GLY A 138 5.00 1.99 13.39
C GLY A 138 5.24 3.08 12.34
N GLU A 139 6.48 3.24 11.84
CA GLU A 139 6.83 4.14 10.71
C GLU A 139 6.58 3.50 9.34
N ILE A 140 6.10 2.25 9.31
CA ILE A 140 5.74 1.43 8.15
C ILE A 140 6.95 0.91 7.37
N ALA A 141 7.93 1.74 7.02
CA ALA A 141 9.08 1.31 6.23
C ALA A 141 9.91 0.24 6.94
N GLU A 142 10.22 0.45 8.21
CA GLU A 142 10.94 -0.51 9.05
C GLU A 142 10.12 -1.76 9.31
N ASP A 143 8.79 -1.61 9.45
CA ASP A 143 7.87 -2.74 9.66
C ASP A 143 7.81 -3.64 8.41
N ILE A 144 7.84 -3.05 7.20
CA ILE A 144 7.95 -3.79 5.93
C ILE A 144 9.31 -4.49 5.82
N ALA A 145 10.41 -3.82 6.16
CA ALA A 145 11.74 -4.44 6.16
C ALA A 145 11.81 -5.62 7.13
N ASN A 146 11.24 -5.46 8.34
CA ASN A 146 11.11 -6.55 9.32
C ASN A 146 10.27 -7.72 8.80
N TYR A 147 9.17 -7.45 8.10
CA TYR A 147 8.37 -8.50 7.46
C TYR A 147 9.21 -9.33 6.47
N TYR A 148 9.98 -8.68 5.61
CA TYR A 148 10.85 -9.40 4.69
C TYR A 148 11.91 -10.23 5.41
N ALA A 149 12.55 -9.68 6.43
CA ALA A 149 13.59 -10.36 7.18
C ALA A 149 13.07 -11.57 7.97
N THR A 150 11.90 -11.44 8.62
CA THR A 150 11.40 -12.46 9.56
C THR A 150 10.43 -13.45 8.94
N SER A 151 9.51 -12.99 8.09
CA SER A 151 8.48 -13.83 7.45
C SER A 151 8.96 -14.43 6.13
N GLU A 152 9.59 -13.62 5.27
CA GLU A 152 10.09 -14.07 3.97
C GLU A 152 11.53 -14.60 4.04
N GLN A 153 12.25 -14.31 5.11
CA GLN A 153 13.68 -14.66 5.29
C GLN A 153 14.58 -14.06 4.19
N ILE A 154 14.20 -12.89 3.68
CA ILE A 154 14.94 -12.14 2.67
C ILE A 154 15.45 -10.86 3.31
N PRO A 155 16.77 -10.66 3.46
CA PRO A 155 17.30 -9.37 3.91
C PRO A 155 16.89 -8.27 2.95
N ALA A 156 16.23 -7.23 3.50
CA ALA A 156 15.69 -6.15 2.69
C ALA A 156 15.86 -4.78 3.35
N VAL A 157 16.00 -3.75 2.53
CA VAL A 157 15.94 -2.35 2.93
C VAL A 157 14.69 -1.74 2.33
N CYS A 158 13.89 -1.06 3.15
CA CYS A 158 12.70 -0.36 2.72
C CYS A 158 12.81 1.12 3.11
N ALA A 159 12.65 2.00 2.15
CA ALA A 159 12.60 3.45 2.37
C ALA A 159 11.32 4.00 1.73
N LEU A 160 10.46 4.61 2.55
CA LEU A 160 9.17 5.16 2.13
C LEU A 160 9.07 6.61 2.55
N GLY A 161 8.46 7.45 1.73
CA GLY A 161 8.31 8.86 2.06
C GLY A 161 7.07 9.48 1.42
N VAL A 162 6.48 10.44 2.16
CA VAL A 162 5.41 11.32 1.69
C VAL A 162 5.79 12.74 2.11
N LEU A 163 5.98 13.62 1.15
CA LEU A 163 6.24 15.03 1.38
C LEU A 163 4.92 15.79 1.26
N ILE A 164 4.54 16.43 2.34
CA ILE A 164 3.29 17.17 2.47
C ILE A 164 3.64 18.64 2.69
N ASP A 165 2.98 19.53 1.97
CA ASP A 165 3.13 20.97 2.14
C ASP A 165 2.72 21.40 3.57
N LYS A 166 3.50 22.31 4.16
CA LYS A 166 3.28 22.74 5.54
C LYS A 166 2.16 23.76 5.68
N GLU A 167 1.85 24.48 4.63
CA GLU A 167 0.83 25.54 4.67
C GLU A 167 -0.55 24.98 4.38
N ASP A 168 -0.76 24.37 3.22
CA ASP A 168 -2.07 23.86 2.79
C ASP A 168 -2.28 22.37 3.05
N GLY A 169 -1.22 21.63 3.40
CA GLY A 169 -1.28 20.19 3.67
C GLY A 169 -1.41 19.33 2.43
N GLU A 170 -1.21 19.88 1.22
CA GLU A 170 -1.28 19.10 -0.01
C GLU A 170 -0.07 18.16 -0.18
N VAL A 171 -0.29 17.05 -0.89
CA VAL A 171 0.79 16.10 -1.21
C VAL A 171 1.64 16.69 -2.32
N LEU A 172 2.92 16.91 -2.03
CA LEU A 172 3.88 17.36 -3.01
C LEU A 172 4.54 16.20 -3.74
N LEU A 173 5.02 15.21 -2.99
CA LEU A 173 5.71 14.04 -3.52
C LEU A 173 5.45 12.83 -2.61
N ALA A 174 5.39 11.64 -3.20
CA ALA A 174 5.39 10.39 -2.49
C ALA A 174 6.16 9.34 -3.28
N GLY A 175 6.91 8.49 -2.57
CA GLY A 175 7.64 7.43 -3.23
C GLY A 175 8.21 6.41 -2.26
N GLY A 176 8.69 5.31 -2.83
CA GLY A 176 9.26 4.21 -2.07
C GLY A 176 10.38 3.51 -2.83
N LEU A 177 11.28 2.92 -2.07
CA LEU A 177 12.38 2.09 -2.54
C LEU A 177 12.41 0.82 -1.69
N LEU A 178 12.42 -0.32 -2.32
CA LEU A 178 12.64 -1.63 -1.69
C LEU A 178 13.84 -2.29 -2.36
N ILE A 179 14.81 -2.70 -1.56
CA ILE A 179 16.01 -3.42 -2.02
C ILE A 179 16.03 -4.76 -1.32
N GLN A 180 16.29 -5.82 -2.06
CA GLN A 180 16.35 -7.19 -1.56
C GLN A 180 17.67 -7.83 -1.95
N LEU A 181 18.31 -8.50 -1.00
CA LEU A 181 19.42 -9.39 -1.28
C LEU A 181 18.88 -10.71 -1.83
N LEU A 182 19.40 -11.12 -2.97
CA LEU A 182 19.04 -12.38 -3.59
C LEU A 182 19.97 -13.51 -3.10
N PRO A 183 19.54 -14.78 -3.17
CA PRO A 183 20.35 -15.90 -2.75
C PRO A 183 21.69 -15.94 -3.50
N GLY A 184 22.80 -16.04 -2.75
CA GLY A 184 24.15 -16.07 -3.32
C GLY A 184 24.92 -14.74 -3.22
N ALA A 185 24.30 -13.68 -2.68
CA ALA A 185 25.04 -12.46 -2.33
C ALA A 185 26.13 -12.77 -1.29
N ASP A 186 27.34 -12.37 -1.57
CA ASP A 186 28.48 -12.54 -0.64
C ASP A 186 28.64 -11.34 0.30
N ASP A 187 29.48 -11.48 1.33
CA ASP A 187 29.71 -10.44 2.33
C ASP A 187 30.22 -9.12 1.71
N THR A 188 30.94 -9.17 0.60
CA THR A 188 31.47 -7.96 -0.07
C THR A 188 30.36 -7.16 -0.75
N VAL A 189 29.35 -7.83 -1.27
CA VAL A 189 28.12 -7.23 -1.83
C VAL A 189 27.32 -6.57 -0.71
N ILE A 190 27.18 -7.26 0.44
CA ILE A 190 26.45 -6.78 1.60
C ILE A 190 27.11 -5.52 2.16
N ASP A 191 28.39 -5.56 2.47
CA ASP A 191 29.15 -4.43 3.01
C ASP A 191 29.05 -3.18 2.11
N LYS A 192 29.15 -3.39 0.80
CA LYS A 192 29.05 -2.31 -0.18
C LYS A 192 27.64 -1.71 -0.24
N LEU A 193 26.60 -2.55 -0.19
CA LEU A 193 25.23 -2.09 -0.17
C LEU A 193 24.93 -1.31 1.12
N GLU A 194 25.31 -1.82 2.28
CA GLU A 194 25.14 -1.16 3.58
C GLU A 194 25.75 0.24 3.60
N LYS A 195 26.97 0.37 3.06
CA LYS A 195 27.65 1.67 2.92
C LYS A 195 26.84 2.64 2.04
N ASN A 196 26.30 2.17 0.92
CA ASN A 196 25.49 3.01 0.03
C ASN A 196 24.20 3.47 0.74
N ILE A 197 23.54 2.54 1.44
CA ILE A 197 22.28 2.84 2.15
C ILE A 197 22.50 3.83 3.30
N ALA A 198 23.63 3.73 4.01
CA ALA A 198 23.96 4.66 5.09
C ALA A 198 24.12 6.12 4.59
N GLU A 199 24.52 6.30 3.31
CA GLU A 199 24.69 7.60 2.67
C GLU A 199 23.44 8.05 1.88
N LEU A 200 22.41 7.19 1.78
CA LEU A 200 21.24 7.44 0.94
C LEU A 200 20.32 8.52 1.55
N GLU A 201 20.01 9.53 0.76
CA GLU A 201 19.03 10.54 1.16
C GLU A 201 17.60 9.95 1.15
N PRO A 202 16.67 10.55 1.92
CA PRO A 202 15.26 10.15 1.86
C PRO A 202 14.72 10.19 0.42
N VAL A 203 13.89 9.20 0.03
CA VAL A 203 13.33 9.09 -1.32
C VAL A 203 12.64 10.37 -1.78
N THR A 204 11.84 11.01 -0.90
CA THR A 204 11.18 12.28 -1.22
C THR A 204 12.15 13.43 -1.44
N THR A 205 13.31 13.44 -0.77
CA THR A 205 14.36 14.43 -1.01
C THR A 205 14.98 14.26 -2.39
N MET A 206 15.26 13.02 -2.79
CA MET A 206 15.80 12.72 -4.12
C MET A 206 14.79 13.05 -5.23
N LEU A 207 13.52 12.71 -5.04
CA LEU A 207 12.45 13.12 -5.96
C LEU A 207 12.31 14.65 -6.05
N ALA A 208 12.39 15.38 -4.93
CA ALA A 208 12.35 16.84 -4.91
C ALA A 208 13.52 17.52 -5.65
N LYS A 209 14.67 16.83 -5.73
CA LYS A 209 15.81 17.24 -6.57
C LYS A 209 15.62 16.94 -8.06
N GLY A 210 14.49 16.34 -8.45
CA GLY A 210 14.18 15.98 -9.84
C GLY A 210 14.84 14.69 -10.31
N MET A 211 15.33 13.87 -9.40
CA MET A 211 15.88 12.55 -9.75
C MET A 211 14.75 11.63 -10.23
N SER A 212 15.00 10.89 -11.30
CA SER A 212 14.10 9.82 -11.73
C SER A 212 14.18 8.61 -10.78
N ILE A 213 13.13 7.76 -10.80
CA ILE A 213 13.13 6.51 -10.00
C ILE A 213 14.30 5.58 -10.39
N LEU A 214 14.75 5.61 -11.64
CA LEU A 214 15.95 4.91 -12.09
C LEU A 214 17.22 5.49 -11.46
N ASP A 215 17.34 6.84 -11.39
CA ASP A 215 18.50 7.49 -10.76
C ASP A 215 18.56 7.17 -9.26
N ILE A 216 17.39 7.08 -8.59
CA ILE A 216 17.29 6.67 -7.19
C ILE A 216 17.81 5.22 -7.02
N CYS A 217 17.36 4.29 -7.86
CA CYS A 217 17.88 2.91 -7.85
C CYS A 217 19.41 2.88 -8.08
N LYS A 218 19.92 3.60 -9.08
CA LYS A 218 21.36 3.66 -9.37
C LYS A 218 22.17 4.29 -8.23
N THR A 219 21.60 5.27 -7.54
CA THR A 219 22.24 5.89 -6.37
C THR A 219 22.35 4.91 -5.22
N ALA A 220 21.28 4.20 -4.91
CA ALA A 220 21.27 3.17 -3.88
C ALA A 220 22.18 2.00 -4.21
N LEU A 221 22.30 1.65 -5.49
CA LEU A 221 23.17 0.58 -6.00
C LEU A 221 24.49 1.10 -6.58
N LYS A 222 25.01 2.21 -6.05
CA LYS A 222 26.25 2.82 -6.51
C LYS A 222 27.43 1.81 -6.52
N GLY A 223 28.10 1.74 -7.67
CA GLY A 223 29.24 0.83 -7.87
C GLY A 223 28.85 -0.60 -8.24
N PHE A 224 27.55 -0.91 -8.37
CA PHE A 224 27.05 -2.10 -9.03
C PHE A 224 26.66 -1.75 -10.48
N GLU A 225 26.74 -2.72 -11.38
CA GLU A 225 26.16 -2.60 -12.71
C GLU A 225 24.67 -2.95 -12.61
N VAL A 226 23.79 -2.00 -13.01
CA VAL A 226 22.35 -2.09 -12.82
C VAL A 226 21.65 -2.27 -14.15
N GLU A 227 20.87 -3.33 -14.24
CA GLU A 227 19.99 -3.63 -15.37
C GLU A 227 18.54 -3.34 -15.00
N VAL A 228 17.81 -2.69 -15.90
CA VAL A 228 16.37 -2.44 -15.75
C VAL A 228 15.63 -3.68 -16.22
N LEU A 229 14.80 -4.25 -15.37
CA LEU A 229 13.93 -5.37 -15.72
C LEU A 229 12.65 -4.90 -16.41
N ASP A 230 12.00 -3.90 -15.82
CA ASP A 230 10.78 -3.28 -16.34
C ASP A 230 10.53 -1.89 -15.72
N GLU A 231 9.71 -1.11 -16.40
CA GLU A 231 9.17 0.17 -15.93
C GLU A 231 7.70 0.25 -16.34
N ASN A 232 6.79 0.41 -15.38
CA ASN A 232 5.36 0.37 -15.58
C ASN A 232 4.66 1.62 -15.01
N PRO A 233 3.60 2.14 -15.67
CA PRO A 233 2.75 3.15 -15.08
C PRO A 233 1.91 2.52 -13.96
N VAL A 234 1.74 3.25 -12.86
CA VAL A 234 0.90 2.84 -11.72
C VAL A 234 -0.11 3.92 -11.36
N LYS A 235 -1.21 3.53 -10.73
CA LYS A 235 -2.29 4.46 -10.38
C LYS A 235 -3.13 3.98 -9.22
N TYR A 236 -3.88 4.89 -8.62
CA TYR A 236 -4.94 4.54 -7.67
C TYR A 236 -6.14 3.99 -8.43
N VAL A 237 -6.53 2.73 -8.22
CA VAL A 237 -7.61 2.06 -8.95
C VAL A 237 -8.54 1.33 -8.00
N CYS A 238 -9.83 1.64 -8.05
CA CYS A 238 -10.85 0.88 -7.36
C CYS A 238 -11.82 0.24 -8.37
N GLY A 239 -11.79 -1.07 -8.46
CA GLY A 239 -12.66 -1.86 -9.33
C GLY A 239 -13.98 -2.26 -8.66
N CYS A 240 -14.55 -1.44 -7.76
CA CYS A 240 -15.86 -1.70 -7.18
C CYS A 240 -16.98 -1.47 -8.22
N SER A 241 -18.05 -2.25 -8.14
CA SER A 241 -19.23 -2.12 -8.99
C SER A 241 -20.48 -2.52 -8.22
N LYS A 242 -21.67 -2.15 -8.74
CA LYS A 242 -22.94 -2.55 -8.15
C LYS A 242 -23.08 -4.07 -8.16
N GLU A 243 -22.70 -4.72 -9.26
CA GLU A 243 -22.72 -6.19 -9.42
C GLU A 243 -21.88 -6.92 -8.37
N LYS A 244 -20.65 -6.39 -8.08
CA LYS A 244 -19.81 -6.99 -7.01
C LYS A 244 -20.45 -6.90 -5.64
N LEU A 245 -21.18 -5.82 -5.36
CA LEU A 245 -21.92 -5.68 -4.10
C LEU A 245 -23.14 -6.60 -4.07
N GLU A 246 -23.87 -6.75 -5.18
CA GLU A 246 -24.97 -7.70 -5.31
C GLU A 246 -24.49 -9.14 -5.05
N ASN A 247 -23.37 -9.54 -5.65
CA ASN A 247 -22.76 -10.85 -5.39
C ASN A 247 -22.37 -11.04 -3.92
N TYR A 248 -21.85 -9.98 -3.27
CA TYR A 248 -21.56 -10.03 -1.85
C TYR A 248 -22.85 -10.15 -1.01
N PHE A 249 -23.91 -9.41 -1.33
CA PHE A 249 -25.19 -9.52 -0.62
C PHE A 249 -25.80 -10.91 -0.72
N CYS A 250 -25.59 -11.63 -1.84
CA CYS A 250 -26.02 -13.02 -1.97
C CYS A 250 -25.40 -13.97 -0.93
N THR A 251 -24.30 -13.61 -0.27
CA THR A 251 -23.69 -14.40 0.81
C THR A 251 -24.32 -14.15 2.19
N LEU A 252 -25.16 -13.13 2.32
CA LEU A 252 -25.83 -12.76 3.55
C LEU A 252 -27.18 -13.48 3.68
N SER A 253 -27.74 -13.53 4.90
CA SER A 253 -29.10 -14.02 5.10
C SER A 253 -30.14 -13.06 4.50
N ASP A 254 -31.31 -13.57 4.12
CA ASP A 254 -32.39 -12.76 3.57
C ASP A 254 -32.85 -11.68 4.55
N ASP A 255 -32.87 -12.00 5.84
CA ASP A 255 -33.22 -11.05 6.89
C ASP A 255 -32.18 -9.93 7.04
N ASP A 256 -30.88 -10.25 6.94
CA ASP A 256 -29.83 -9.25 6.95
C ASP A 256 -29.96 -8.30 5.75
N ILE A 257 -30.21 -8.84 4.55
CA ILE A 257 -30.41 -8.02 3.35
C ILE A 257 -31.60 -7.07 3.53
N ARG A 258 -32.74 -7.57 4.04
CA ARG A 258 -33.93 -6.73 4.30
C ARG A 258 -33.68 -5.68 5.36
N SER A 259 -32.86 -5.98 6.37
CA SER A 259 -32.54 -5.06 7.46
C SER A 259 -31.69 -3.86 7.02
N MET A 260 -31.04 -3.93 5.85
CA MET A 260 -30.24 -2.81 5.31
C MET A 260 -31.08 -1.64 4.83
N VAL A 261 -32.39 -1.85 4.59
CA VAL A 261 -33.30 -0.82 4.08
C VAL A 261 -33.60 0.19 5.18
N ASN A 262 -33.28 1.46 4.94
CA ASN A 262 -33.60 2.55 5.87
C ASN A 262 -35.07 2.97 5.81
N GLU A 263 -35.45 3.93 6.64
CA GLU A 263 -36.83 4.49 6.69
C GLU A 263 -37.31 5.12 5.36
N GLN A 264 -36.34 5.46 4.47
CA GLN A 264 -36.63 6.02 3.15
C GLN A 264 -36.83 4.94 2.06
N GLY A 265 -36.79 3.67 2.44
CA GLY A 265 -36.98 2.53 1.54
C GLY A 265 -35.78 2.19 0.65
N VAL A 266 -34.58 2.64 1.02
CA VAL A 266 -33.33 2.38 0.29
C VAL A 266 -32.22 1.87 1.20
N ALA A 267 -31.33 1.05 0.66
CA ALA A 267 -30.06 0.70 1.26
C ALA A 267 -28.93 1.45 0.54
N VAL A 268 -28.00 2.01 1.28
CA VAL A 268 -26.83 2.71 0.72
C VAL A 268 -25.56 2.00 1.13
N ALA A 269 -24.84 1.42 0.19
CA ALA A 269 -23.52 0.83 0.39
C ALA A 269 -22.44 1.82 -0.08
N THR A 270 -21.48 2.13 0.79
CA THR A 270 -20.34 2.99 0.43
C THR A 270 -19.08 2.16 0.33
N CYS A 271 -18.35 2.28 -0.77
CA CYS A 271 -17.07 1.61 -0.95
C CYS A 271 -16.00 2.25 -0.07
N HIS A 272 -15.39 1.50 0.84
CA HIS A 272 -14.32 1.99 1.72
C HIS A 272 -13.07 2.49 0.96
N PHE A 273 -12.80 1.96 -0.24
CA PHE A 273 -11.62 2.33 -1.02
C PHE A 273 -11.77 3.60 -1.87
N CYS A 274 -12.98 3.97 -2.30
CA CYS A 274 -13.16 5.12 -3.19
C CYS A 274 -14.34 6.03 -2.83
N ASN A 275 -14.99 5.77 -1.69
CA ASN A 275 -16.16 6.50 -1.19
C ASN A 275 -17.35 6.59 -2.16
N LYS A 276 -17.33 5.78 -3.26
CA LYS A 276 -18.46 5.69 -4.17
C LYS A 276 -19.66 5.06 -3.48
N LYS A 277 -20.81 5.71 -3.58
CA LYS A 277 -22.06 5.25 -3.02
C LYS A 277 -22.88 4.49 -4.06
N TYR A 278 -23.43 3.38 -3.66
CA TYR A 278 -24.34 2.55 -4.42
C TYR A 278 -25.66 2.47 -3.70
N VAL A 279 -26.73 2.82 -4.39
CA VAL A 279 -28.08 2.84 -3.84
C VAL A 279 -28.84 1.63 -4.38
N PHE A 280 -29.51 0.93 -3.47
CA PHE A 280 -30.36 -0.23 -3.74
C PHE A 280 -31.76 0.10 -3.21
N THR A 281 -32.75 0.03 -4.06
CA THR A 281 -34.14 0.13 -3.63
C THR A 281 -34.58 -1.17 -2.96
N LYS A 282 -35.68 -1.11 -2.21
CA LYS A 282 -36.29 -2.32 -1.63
C LYS A 282 -36.57 -3.38 -2.70
N ASP A 283 -37.08 -2.94 -3.86
CA ASP A 283 -37.38 -3.84 -5.00
C ASP A 283 -36.10 -4.47 -5.58
N ASP A 284 -34.97 -3.74 -5.65
CA ASP A 284 -33.69 -4.30 -6.08
C ASP A 284 -33.25 -5.45 -5.13
N LEU A 285 -33.37 -5.24 -3.82
CA LEU A 285 -32.96 -6.23 -2.82
C LEU A 285 -33.90 -7.45 -2.80
N GLU A 286 -35.21 -7.27 -2.92
CA GLU A 286 -36.16 -8.41 -2.98
C GLU A 286 -35.94 -9.24 -4.27
N LYS A 287 -35.62 -8.60 -5.41
CA LYS A 287 -35.23 -9.33 -6.64
C LYS A 287 -33.96 -10.14 -6.42
N LEU A 288 -32.95 -9.56 -5.76
CA LEU A 288 -31.70 -10.23 -5.46
C LEU A 288 -31.92 -11.47 -4.57
N ILE A 289 -32.79 -11.36 -3.53
CA ILE A 289 -33.16 -12.47 -2.67
C ILE A 289 -33.85 -13.59 -3.50
N ALA A 290 -34.79 -13.21 -4.38
CA ALA A 290 -35.49 -14.17 -5.21
C ALA A 290 -34.54 -14.92 -6.19
N GLU A 291 -33.58 -14.19 -6.80
CA GLU A 291 -32.56 -14.78 -7.69
C GLU A 291 -31.58 -15.70 -6.93
N LYS A 292 -31.19 -15.34 -5.71
CA LYS A 292 -30.37 -16.18 -4.83
C LYS A 292 -31.07 -17.51 -4.55
N ASN A 293 -32.31 -17.44 -4.06
CA ASN A 293 -33.10 -18.62 -3.67
C ASN A 293 -33.51 -19.52 -4.87
N SER A 294 -33.43 -19.00 -6.11
CA SER A 294 -33.67 -19.80 -7.32
C SER A 294 -32.43 -20.59 -7.79
N LYS A 295 -31.26 -20.32 -7.24
CA LYS A 295 -29.97 -20.98 -7.58
C LYS A 295 -29.55 -22.04 -6.56
N GLU A 296 -30.20 -22.07 -5.39
CA GLU A 296 -30.11 -23.15 -4.40
C GLU A 296 -31.07 -24.30 -4.75
#